data_4e674a60619cf357e503a80565dcd59a
#
_entry.id   4e674a60619cf357e503a80565dcd59a
#
_cell.length_a   1.000
_cell.length_b   1.000
_cell.length_c   1.000
_cell.angle_alpha   90.00
_cell.angle_beta   90.00
_cell.angle_gamma   90.00
#
_symmetry.space_group_name_H-M   'P 1'
#
loop_
_entity.id
_entity.type
_entity.pdbx_description
1 polymer ?
#
loop_
_entity_poly.entity_id
_entity_poly.type
_entity_poly.pdbx_seq_one_letter_code
_entity_poly.pdbx_strand_id
1 'polypeptide(L)'
;MKEEEIYTVRILKKALKNLNKMPSEIQEKFKLLLKDLKNKGAVQPDWKNYSKLDGDKYHCHLSYSWVACRTWKKGTLLVEVYYAGSREKAPY
;
A
#
# COMPACT_ATOMS: atom_id res chain seq x y z
N MET A 1 20.71 13.19 -2.57
CA MET A 1 20.74 12.53 -1.27
C MET A 1 20.04 11.18 -1.37
N LYS A 2 20.67 10.14 -0.89
CA LYS A 2 20.06 8.80 -0.88
C LYS A 2 18.97 8.72 0.14
N GLU A 3 17.79 8.27 -0.28
CA GLU A 3 16.74 7.91 0.66
C GLU A 3 17.07 6.56 1.29
N GLU A 4 16.94 6.46 2.59
CA GLU A 4 17.15 5.21 3.30
C GLU A 4 15.83 4.45 3.42
N GLU A 5 15.87 3.16 3.11
CA GLU A 5 14.72 2.29 3.33
C GLU A 5 14.70 1.86 4.79
N ILE A 6 13.75 2.40 5.55
CA ILE A 6 13.62 2.12 6.97
C ILE A 6 12.77 0.87 7.21
N TYR A 7 11.71 0.72 6.41
CA TYR A 7 10.73 -0.36 6.60
C TYR A 7 10.94 -1.47 5.61
N THR A 8 10.70 -2.70 6.05
CA THR A 8 10.59 -3.85 5.15
C THR A 8 9.15 -3.95 4.71
N VAL A 9 8.92 -4.04 3.39
CA VAL A 9 7.58 -4.15 2.85
C VAL A 9 7.43 -5.51 2.19
N ARG A 10 6.44 -6.27 2.66
CA ARG A 10 6.07 -7.55 2.06
C ARG A 10 4.76 -7.40 1.32
N ILE A 11 4.70 -7.96 0.14
CA ILE A 11 3.45 -8.00 -0.62
C ILE A 11 2.93 -9.43 -0.54
N LEU A 12 1.78 -9.61 0.08
CA LEU A 12 1.22 -10.94 0.21
C LEU A 12 0.84 -11.49 -1.17
N LYS A 13 0.91 -12.79 -1.31
CA LYS A 13 0.74 -13.49 -2.59
C LYS A 13 -0.52 -13.06 -3.34
N LYS A 14 -1.61 -12.95 -2.63
CA LYS A 14 -2.91 -12.56 -3.19
C LYS A 14 -2.87 -11.14 -3.76
N ALA A 15 -2.24 -10.22 -3.03
CA ALA A 15 -2.09 -8.83 -3.48
C ALA A 15 -1.19 -8.76 -4.70
N LEU A 16 -0.10 -9.50 -4.70
CA LEU A 16 0.83 -9.55 -5.83
C LEU A 16 0.14 -10.05 -7.09
N LYS A 17 -0.68 -11.07 -6.96
CA LYS A 17 -1.46 -11.62 -8.07
C LYS A 17 -2.37 -10.59 -8.70
N ASN A 18 -3.06 -9.82 -7.86
CA ASN A 18 -3.94 -8.76 -8.33
C ASN A 18 -3.16 -7.61 -8.97
N LEU A 19 -2.00 -7.27 -8.43
CA LEU A 19 -1.14 -6.22 -8.98
C LEU A 19 -0.81 -6.50 -10.44
N ASN A 20 -0.50 -7.76 -10.76
CA ASN A 20 -0.14 -8.14 -12.12
C ASN A 20 -1.30 -8.01 -13.11
N LYS A 21 -2.52 -7.91 -12.62
CA LYS A 21 -3.73 -7.75 -13.43
C LYS A 21 -4.19 -6.31 -13.55
N MET A 22 -3.58 -5.40 -12.80
CA MET A 22 -3.97 -4.00 -12.81
C MET A 22 -3.40 -3.30 -14.05
N PRO A 23 -4.06 -2.21 -14.51
CA PRO A 23 -3.50 -1.42 -15.61
C PRO A 23 -2.09 -0.96 -15.32
N SER A 24 -1.26 -0.86 -16.35
CA SER A 24 0.15 -0.51 -16.19
C SER A 24 0.35 0.83 -15.49
N GLU A 25 -0.50 1.81 -15.75
CA GLU A 25 -0.46 3.11 -15.07
C GLU A 25 -0.65 2.97 -13.56
N ILE A 26 -1.54 2.06 -13.16
CA ILE A 26 -1.82 1.82 -11.75
C ILE A 26 -0.67 1.05 -11.11
N GLN A 27 -0.07 0.12 -11.85
CA GLN A 27 1.12 -0.58 -11.37
C GLN A 27 2.26 0.41 -11.09
N GLU A 28 2.44 1.41 -11.95
CA GLU A 28 3.44 2.45 -11.72
C GLU A 28 3.11 3.28 -10.46
N LYS A 29 1.85 3.59 -10.26
CA LYS A 29 1.41 4.27 -9.02
C LYS A 29 1.74 3.42 -7.79
N PHE A 30 1.51 2.12 -7.88
CA PHE A 30 1.82 1.22 -6.77
C PHE A 30 3.32 1.20 -6.47
N LYS A 31 4.17 1.26 -7.50
CA LYS A 31 5.62 1.31 -7.31
C LYS A 31 6.02 2.56 -6.52
N LEU A 32 5.38 3.69 -6.79
CA LEU A 32 5.61 4.91 -6.03
C LEU A 32 5.18 4.75 -4.58
N LEU A 33 4.02 4.14 -4.35
CA LEU A 33 3.55 3.87 -3.00
C LEU A 33 4.51 2.94 -2.26
N LEU A 34 4.97 1.89 -2.94
CA LEU A 34 5.90 0.93 -2.36
C LEU A 34 7.18 1.63 -1.87
N LYS A 35 7.69 2.55 -2.67
CA LYS A 35 8.85 3.36 -2.29
C LYS A 35 8.55 4.18 -1.04
N ASP A 36 7.40 4.83 -0.99
CA ASP A 36 7.01 5.63 0.17
C ASP A 36 6.82 4.77 1.41
N LEU A 37 6.24 3.58 1.26
CA LEU A 37 6.09 2.66 2.39
C LEU A 37 7.45 2.23 2.95
N LYS A 38 8.41 1.96 2.09
CA LYS A 38 9.77 1.58 2.52
C LYS A 38 10.48 2.72 3.24
N ASN A 39 10.26 3.94 2.81
CA ASN A 39 10.96 5.10 3.37
C ASN A 39 10.25 5.68 4.60
N LYS A 40 8.93 5.67 4.60
CA LYS A 40 8.14 6.40 5.61
C LYS A 40 7.16 5.51 6.39
N GLY A 41 6.96 4.27 5.98
CA GLY A 41 6.05 3.35 6.66
C GLY A 41 4.60 3.44 6.17
N ALA A 42 3.69 2.86 6.95
CA ALA A 42 2.29 2.71 6.56
C ALA A 42 1.50 4.02 6.56
N VAL A 43 1.94 5.00 7.34
CA VAL A 43 1.25 6.30 7.48
C VAL A 43 1.65 7.19 6.31
N GLN A 44 0.70 7.45 5.40
CA GLN A 44 0.97 8.17 4.15
C GLN A 44 -0.12 9.22 3.90
N PRO A 45 -0.19 10.27 4.73
CA PRO A 45 -1.30 11.23 4.64
C PRO A 45 -1.37 12.01 3.33
N ASP A 46 -0.27 12.06 2.59
CA ASP A 46 -0.24 12.76 1.30
C ASP A 46 -0.86 11.95 0.16
N TRP A 47 -1.08 10.67 0.38
CA TRP A 47 -1.72 9.84 -0.63
C TRP A 47 -3.23 10.05 -0.63
N LYS A 48 -3.82 9.95 -1.82
CA LYS A 48 -5.24 10.18 -2.02
C LYS A 48 -6.09 9.25 -1.17
N ASN A 49 -7.05 9.82 -0.46
CA ASN A 49 -7.98 9.08 0.40
C ASN A 49 -7.30 8.14 1.40
N TYR A 50 -6.11 8.55 1.85
CA TYR A 50 -5.45 7.80 2.92
C TYR A 50 -6.33 7.79 4.17
N SER A 51 -6.45 6.62 4.78
CA SER A 51 -7.04 6.55 6.11
C SER A 51 -6.55 5.31 6.84
N LYS A 52 -6.60 5.40 8.15
CA LYS A 52 -6.43 4.25 9.01
C LYS A 52 -7.77 3.53 9.09
N LEU A 53 -7.77 2.26 8.77
CA LEU A 53 -8.93 1.40 8.92
C LEU A 53 -8.97 0.87 10.34
N ASP A 54 -9.65 -0.23 10.55
CA ASP A 54 -9.74 -0.87 11.84
C ASP A 54 -8.41 -1.51 12.25
N GLY A 55 -8.04 -1.42 13.52
CA GLY A 55 -6.83 -2.04 14.06
C GLY A 55 -5.54 -1.51 13.43
N ASP A 56 -4.72 -2.40 12.91
CA ASP A 56 -3.43 -2.07 12.30
C ASP A 56 -3.50 -1.91 10.79
N LYS A 57 -4.70 -1.70 10.25
CA LYS A 57 -4.92 -1.64 8.81
C LYS A 57 -4.98 -0.21 8.31
N TYR A 58 -4.36 0.03 7.16
CA TYR A 58 -4.30 1.34 6.52
C TYR A 58 -4.57 1.17 5.04
N HIS A 59 -5.12 2.21 4.42
CA HIS A 59 -5.29 2.18 2.97
C HIS A 59 -5.12 3.55 2.35
N CYS A 60 -4.92 3.56 1.04
CA CYS A 60 -5.00 4.76 0.23
C CYS A 60 -5.43 4.35 -1.18
N HIS A 61 -5.80 5.35 -1.98
CA HIS A 61 -6.18 5.13 -3.37
C HIS A 61 -4.98 5.36 -4.28
N LEU A 62 -4.77 4.43 -5.20
CA LEU A 62 -3.79 4.60 -6.28
C LEU A 62 -4.41 5.48 -7.37
N SER A 63 -5.72 5.37 -7.52
CA SER A 63 -6.55 6.23 -8.37
C SER A 63 -7.98 6.11 -7.87
N TYR A 64 -8.92 6.71 -8.58
CA TYR A 64 -10.33 6.66 -8.20
C TYR A 64 -10.84 5.22 -7.98
N SER A 65 -10.46 4.30 -8.87
CA SER A 65 -11.01 2.94 -8.87
C SER A 65 -10.09 1.88 -8.25
N TRP A 66 -8.87 2.24 -7.88
CA TRP A 66 -7.86 1.28 -7.43
C TRP A 66 -7.29 1.68 -6.09
N VAL A 67 -7.20 0.71 -5.19
CA VAL A 67 -6.76 0.94 -3.81
C VAL A 67 -5.66 -0.04 -3.42
N ALA A 68 -4.91 0.34 -2.40
CA ALA A 68 -3.92 -0.54 -1.76
C ALA A 68 -4.12 -0.50 -0.25
N CYS A 69 -4.20 -1.69 0.34
CA CYS A 69 -4.39 -1.84 1.78
C CYS A 69 -3.18 -2.55 2.37
N ARG A 70 -2.75 -2.10 3.53
CA ARG A 70 -1.60 -2.68 4.22
C ARG A 70 -1.84 -2.75 5.71
N THR A 71 -1.08 -3.63 6.36
CA THR A 71 -1.06 -3.72 7.81
C THR A 71 0.29 -3.25 8.31
N TRP A 72 0.29 -2.65 9.48
CA TRP A 72 1.52 -2.26 10.17
C TRP A 72 1.23 -2.20 11.65
N LYS A 73 1.96 -2.97 12.42
CA LYS A 73 1.86 -2.92 13.86
C LYS A 73 2.80 -1.85 14.39
N LYS A 74 2.25 -0.87 15.10
CA LYS A 74 3.02 0.24 15.65
C LYS A 74 4.22 -0.25 16.44
N GLY A 75 5.38 0.33 16.16
CA GLY A 75 6.62 -0.07 16.81
C GLY A 75 7.44 -1.10 16.04
N THR A 76 6.91 -1.64 14.95
CA THR A 76 7.64 -2.59 14.10
C THR A 76 8.12 -1.88 12.84
N LEU A 77 9.05 -2.54 12.13
CA LEU A 77 9.56 -2.04 10.85
C LEU A 77 9.04 -2.87 9.67
N LEU A 78 7.98 -3.66 9.87
CA LEU A 78 7.40 -4.49 8.83
C LEU A 78 6.03 -3.96 8.42
N VAL A 79 5.89 -3.72 7.12
CA VAL A 79 4.61 -3.34 6.50
C VAL A 79 4.22 -4.45 5.55
N GLU A 80 2.99 -4.94 5.65
CA GLU A 80 2.50 -6.00 4.75
C GLU A 80 1.34 -5.47 3.92
N VAL A 81 1.50 -5.52 2.59
CA VAL A 81 0.42 -5.18 1.66
C VAL A 81 -0.45 -6.42 1.49
N TYR A 82 -1.66 -6.39 2.03
CA TYR A 82 -2.56 -7.54 1.97
C TYR A 82 -3.62 -7.43 0.89
N TYR A 83 -3.80 -6.27 0.32
CA TYR A 83 -4.74 -6.09 -0.78
C TYR A 83 -4.26 -4.98 -1.71
N ALA A 84 -4.34 -5.24 -3.01
CA ALA A 84 -4.18 -4.25 -4.06
C ALA A 84 -5.13 -4.65 -5.16
N GLY A 85 -6.01 -3.74 -5.56
CA GLY A 85 -7.01 -4.09 -6.56
C GLY A 85 -8.10 -3.04 -6.63
N SER A 86 -9.25 -3.45 -7.18
CA SER A 86 -10.36 -2.54 -7.37
C SER A 86 -10.95 -2.07 -6.04
N ARG A 87 -11.43 -0.85 -6.04
CA ARG A 87 -12.10 -0.25 -4.90
C ARG A 87 -13.37 -1.04 -4.53
N GLU A 88 -14.09 -1.54 -5.52
CA GLU A 88 -15.34 -2.27 -5.31
C GLU A 88 -15.16 -3.56 -4.53
N LYS A 89 -14.02 -4.21 -4.71
CA LYS A 89 -13.73 -5.50 -4.08
C LYS A 89 -12.84 -5.35 -2.85
N ALA A 90 -12.54 -4.14 -2.44
CA ALA A 90 -11.67 -3.90 -1.31
C ALA A 90 -12.30 -4.44 -0.01
N PRO A 91 -11.49 -5.04 0.89
CA PRO A 91 -11.99 -5.71 2.10
C PRO A 91 -12.21 -4.74 3.26
N TYR A 92 -12.91 -3.65 2.98
CA TYR A 92 -13.28 -2.71 4.04
C TYR A 92 -14.63 -2.08 3.78
#